data_04fef2ea052927c6dbe5712ec1bc6efb
#
_entry.id   04fef2ea052927c6dbe5712ec1bc6efb
#
_cell.length_a   1.000
_cell.length_b   1.000
_cell.length_c   1.000
_cell.angle_alpha   90.00
_cell.angle_beta   90.00
_cell.angle_gamma   90.00
#
_symmetry.space_group_name_H-M   'P 1'
#
loop_
_entity.id
_entity.type
_entity.pdbx_description
1 polymer ?
#
loop_
_entity_poly.entity_id
_entity_poly.type
_entity_poly.pdbx_seq_one_letter_code
_entity_poly.pdbx_strand_id
1 'polypeptide(L)'
;MTKKIIENDVNVSSPLGVGGGGRVIGIMQPYVFPYIGYFQLIKAVDKFVVYDDVAFINKGWINRNNILVNGKASMFTIPLVGASQNRLIRDIEVDNLAAWSKKFLKTIEQSYKKAPFYKEGFEIIEQVFSLPVASIAELATAGLKETCKYLGIKTEIVESSTIYNNQDLKSQGRILDICLQEKANHYINPIGGMAIYDKQLFADSEILLNFIKAKPIQYKQFNKDEASFVPWLSIIDLLMFCSAEELNEHLDKFELV
;
A
#
# COMPACT_ATOMS: atom_id res chain seq x y z
N MET A 1 -7.63 40.51 31.36
CA MET A 1 -6.37 39.96 30.87
C MET A 1 -6.68 38.67 30.13
N THR A 2 -6.85 38.75 28.81
CA THR A 2 -7.28 37.63 27.95
C THR A 2 -6.04 37.03 27.31
N LYS A 3 -5.70 35.79 27.68
CA LYS A 3 -4.60 35.03 27.04
C LYS A 3 -5.01 34.64 25.64
N LYS A 4 -4.35 35.18 24.62
CA LYS A 4 -4.34 34.68 23.26
C LYS A 4 -3.61 33.34 23.22
N ILE A 5 -4.31 32.27 22.86
CA ILE A 5 -3.72 31.00 22.47
C ILE A 5 -3.22 31.20 21.04
N ILE A 6 -1.92 31.09 20.85
CA ILE A 6 -1.29 31.08 19.55
C ILE A 6 -1.33 29.60 19.12
N GLU A 7 -2.20 29.27 18.15
CA GLU A 7 -2.12 28.03 17.40
C GLU A 7 -0.85 28.09 16.53
N ASN A 8 0.14 27.28 16.88
CA ASN A 8 1.27 27.05 16.01
C ASN A 8 0.83 26.07 14.91
N ASP A 9 0.51 26.60 13.75
CA ASP A 9 0.46 25.81 12.51
C ASP A 9 1.85 25.21 12.26
N VAL A 10 1.99 23.94 12.57
CA VAL A 10 3.14 23.14 12.15
C VAL A 10 2.99 22.89 10.67
N ASN A 11 3.64 23.72 9.88
CA ASN A 11 3.76 23.56 8.44
C ASN A 11 4.59 22.29 8.17
N VAL A 12 3.91 21.13 8.04
CA VAL A 12 4.54 19.88 7.64
C VAL A 12 4.85 20.00 6.15
N SER A 13 6.10 20.25 5.83
CA SER A 13 6.58 20.27 4.45
C SER A 13 6.31 18.90 3.80
N SER A 14 5.67 18.90 2.63
CA SER A 14 5.46 17.71 1.80
C SER A 14 6.80 16.98 1.59
N PRO A 15 6.84 15.64 1.66
CA PRO A 15 8.07 14.84 1.49
C PRO A 15 8.80 15.10 0.16
N LEU A 16 8.12 15.63 -0.83
CA LEU A 16 8.68 15.87 -2.17
C LEU A 16 9.08 17.32 -2.45
N GLY A 17 8.99 18.24 -1.46
CA GLY A 17 9.48 19.62 -1.61
C GLY A 17 8.79 20.42 -2.73
N VAL A 18 7.57 20.07 -3.14
CA VAL A 18 6.80 20.80 -4.14
C VAL A 18 6.35 22.11 -3.49
N GLY A 19 7.06 23.18 -3.78
CA GLY A 19 6.81 24.51 -3.24
C GLY A 19 5.46 25.05 -3.69
N GLY A 20 4.60 25.33 -2.70
CA GLY A 20 3.30 25.97 -2.87
C GLY A 20 2.19 25.12 -2.26
N GLY A 21 1.94 25.25 -0.97
CA GLY A 21 0.77 24.88 -0.13
C GLY A 21 -0.28 23.85 -0.60
N GLY A 22 -0.02 23.02 -1.58
CA GLY A 22 -0.94 22.06 -2.16
C GLY A 22 -0.73 20.66 -1.62
N ARG A 23 -1.80 19.85 -1.65
CA ARG A 23 -1.83 18.47 -1.16
C ARG A 23 -1.42 17.47 -2.25
N VAL A 24 -0.53 16.55 -1.92
CA VAL A 24 -0.16 15.41 -2.77
C VAL A 24 -1.04 14.21 -2.39
N ILE A 25 -1.67 13.56 -3.36
CA ILE A 25 -2.58 12.43 -3.13
C ILE A 25 -2.18 11.20 -3.93
N GLY A 26 -2.34 10.01 -3.33
CA GLY A 26 -2.26 8.71 -3.97
C GLY A 26 -3.59 7.97 -3.85
N ILE A 27 -4.04 7.29 -4.90
CA ILE A 27 -5.29 6.52 -4.90
C ILE A 27 -4.99 5.16 -5.50
N MET A 28 -5.23 4.08 -4.75
CA MET A 28 -4.91 2.73 -5.19
C MET A 28 -5.84 1.68 -4.58
N GLN A 29 -6.14 0.63 -5.34
CA GLN A 29 -6.85 -0.54 -4.83
C GLN A 29 -6.10 -1.17 -3.65
N PRO A 30 -6.81 -1.70 -2.62
CA PRO A 30 -6.17 -2.36 -1.50
C PRO A 30 -5.54 -3.69 -1.93
N TYR A 31 -4.26 -3.89 -1.63
CA TYR A 31 -3.52 -5.13 -1.85
C TYR A 31 -3.04 -5.71 -0.51
N VAL A 32 -3.19 -7.02 -0.34
CA VAL A 32 -2.74 -7.69 0.88
C VAL A 32 -1.21 -7.79 0.91
N PHE A 33 -0.59 -7.20 1.94
CA PHE A 33 0.86 -7.15 2.09
C PHE A 33 1.60 -6.92 0.76
N PRO A 34 1.36 -5.78 0.08
CA PRO A 34 1.91 -5.53 -1.24
C PRO A 34 3.45 -5.45 -1.20
N TYR A 35 4.10 -5.40 -2.36
CA TYR A 35 5.53 -5.16 -2.47
C TYR A 35 5.89 -3.72 -2.07
N ILE A 36 7.18 -3.46 -1.86
CA ILE A 36 7.66 -2.17 -1.34
C ILE A 36 7.21 -0.94 -2.15
N GLY A 37 7.07 -1.06 -3.48
CA GLY A 37 6.63 0.06 -4.33
C GLY A 37 5.27 0.64 -3.97
N TYR A 38 4.41 -0.16 -3.35
CA TYR A 38 3.13 0.32 -2.83
C TYR A 38 3.32 1.24 -1.61
N PHE A 39 4.25 0.89 -0.72
CA PHE A 39 4.59 1.71 0.45
C PHE A 39 5.42 2.94 0.09
N GLN A 40 6.20 2.87 -1.00
CA GLN A 40 6.85 4.04 -1.60
C GLN A 40 5.81 5.07 -2.03
N LEU A 41 4.72 4.64 -2.68
CA LEU A 41 3.60 5.52 -3.02
C LEU A 41 2.97 6.12 -1.77
N ILE A 42 2.65 5.30 -0.75
CA ILE A 42 2.05 5.81 0.49
C ILE A 42 2.97 6.86 1.13
N LYS A 43 4.26 6.58 1.27
CA LYS A 43 5.23 7.51 1.89
C LYS A 43 5.41 8.81 1.09
N ALA A 44 5.24 8.75 -0.23
CA ALA A 44 5.46 9.90 -1.13
C ALA A 44 4.30 10.92 -1.14
N VAL A 45 3.17 10.63 -0.49
CA VAL A 45 1.97 11.47 -0.55
C VAL A 45 1.54 11.95 0.85
N ASP A 46 0.81 13.05 0.90
CA ASP A 46 0.22 13.57 2.14
C ASP A 46 -1.02 12.77 2.53
N LYS A 47 -1.78 12.31 1.53
CA LYS A 47 -2.99 11.50 1.72
C LYS A 47 -3.03 10.33 0.75
N PHE A 48 -3.36 9.16 1.25
CA PHE A 48 -3.54 7.95 0.48
C PHE A 48 -4.99 7.45 0.60
N VAL A 49 -5.66 7.24 -0.52
CA VAL A 49 -7.04 6.75 -0.58
C VAL A 49 -7.06 5.28 -0.99
N VAL A 50 -7.63 4.45 -0.14
CA VAL A 50 -7.92 3.05 -0.46
C VAL A 50 -9.12 3.00 -1.41
N TYR A 51 -8.87 2.62 -2.66
CA TYR A 51 -9.85 2.57 -3.75
C TYR A 51 -10.54 1.21 -3.78
N ASP A 52 -11.48 1.00 -2.86
CA ASP A 52 -12.08 -0.31 -2.54
C ASP A 52 -13.48 -0.52 -3.14
N ASP A 53 -14.18 0.53 -3.53
CA ASP A 53 -15.52 0.49 -4.12
C ASP A 53 -15.48 0.44 -5.67
N VAL A 54 -14.57 -0.37 -6.19
CA VAL A 54 -14.41 -0.69 -7.61
C VAL A 54 -14.41 -2.20 -7.81
N ALA A 55 -14.59 -2.63 -9.07
CA ALA A 55 -14.66 -4.03 -9.43
C ALA A 55 -13.39 -4.81 -9.02
N PHE A 56 -13.60 -5.99 -8.45
CA PHE A 56 -12.52 -6.90 -8.11
C PHE A 56 -11.82 -7.41 -9.38
N ILE A 57 -10.50 -7.47 -9.36
CA ILE A 57 -9.68 -7.97 -10.47
C ILE A 57 -9.28 -9.42 -10.19
N ASN A 58 -9.86 -10.35 -10.95
CA ASN A 58 -9.48 -11.75 -10.88
C ASN A 58 -8.00 -11.92 -11.25
N LYS A 59 -7.31 -12.75 -10.47
CA LYS A 59 -5.87 -13.01 -10.65
C LYS A 59 -5.00 -11.73 -10.52
N GLY A 60 -5.52 -10.64 -9.93
CA GLY A 60 -4.76 -9.46 -9.51
C GLY A 60 -4.03 -9.67 -8.19
N TRP A 61 -3.54 -8.60 -7.58
CA TRP A 61 -2.75 -8.62 -6.34
C TRP A 61 -3.56 -8.30 -5.07
N ILE A 62 -4.89 -8.19 -5.19
CA ILE A 62 -5.76 -7.81 -4.08
C ILE A 62 -5.65 -8.80 -2.93
N ASN A 63 -5.79 -10.11 -3.21
CA ASN A 63 -5.84 -11.17 -2.21
C ASN A 63 -4.67 -12.16 -2.26
N ARG A 64 -3.59 -11.85 -2.99
CA ARG A 64 -2.44 -12.76 -3.12
C ARG A 64 -1.13 -11.99 -3.29
N ASN A 65 -0.03 -12.64 -2.92
CA ASN A 65 1.32 -12.14 -3.15
C ASN A 65 2.34 -13.28 -3.05
N ASN A 66 3.61 -12.99 -3.26
CA ASN A 66 4.71 -13.93 -3.15
C ASN A 66 5.53 -13.69 -1.88
N ILE A 67 5.91 -14.77 -1.21
CA ILE A 67 6.88 -14.80 -0.11
C ILE A 67 8.04 -15.74 -0.47
N LEU A 68 9.14 -15.67 0.28
CA LEU A 68 10.28 -16.55 0.10
C LEU A 68 10.08 -17.88 0.83
N VAL A 69 10.01 -18.98 0.10
CA VAL A 69 9.95 -20.33 0.66
C VAL A 69 11.04 -21.19 0.03
N ASN A 70 11.94 -21.74 0.85
CA ASN A 70 13.07 -22.55 0.38
C ASN A 70 13.90 -21.88 -0.75
N GLY A 71 14.14 -20.56 -0.61
CA GLY A 71 14.94 -19.79 -1.57
C GLY A 71 14.22 -19.47 -2.90
N LYS A 72 12.90 -19.66 -2.97
CA LYS A 72 12.11 -19.39 -4.19
C LYS A 72 10.86 -18.57 -3.84
N ALA A 73 10.40 -17.78 -4.81
CA ALA A 73 9.10 -17.11 -4.69
C ALA A 73 7.97 -18.14 -4.64
N SER A 74 7.13 -18.05 -3.63
CA SER A 74 5.97 -18.91 -3.43
C SER A 74 4.73 -18.05 -3.20
N MET A 75 3.72 -18.25 -4.03
CA MET A 75 2.49 -17.47 -3.96
C MET A 75 1.61 -17.96 -2.81
N PHE A 76 1.16 -17.02 -1.99
CA PHE A 76 0.02 -17.24 -1.09
C PHE A 76 -1.22 -16.56 -1.65
N THR A 77 -2.38 -17.12 -1.37
CA THR A 77 -3.68 -16.58 -1.78
C THR A 77 -4.65 -16.69 -0.63
N ILE A 78 -5.24 -15.58 -0.24
CA ILE A 78 -6.30 -15.54 0.77
C ILE A 78 -7.59 -16.00 0.09
N PRO A 79 -8.29 -17.01 0.66
CA PRO A 79 -9.54 -17.51 0.11
C PRO A 79 -10.65 -16.48 0.27
N LEU A 80 -11.50 -16.37 -0.74
CA LEU A 80 -12.59 -15.38 -0.82
C LEU A 80 -13.92 -16.05 -1.12
N VAL A 81 -15.01 -15.50 -0.58
CA VAL A 81 -16.37 -15.97 -0.84
C VAL A 81 -16.94 -15.29 -2.10
N GLY A 82 -17.19 -16.08 -3.13
CA GLY A 82 -17.89 -15.61 -4.35
C GLY A 82 -17.19 -14.45 -5.06
N ALA A 83 -15.87 -14.39 -5.04
CA ALA A 83 -15.10 -13.34 -5.70
C ALA A 83 -15.32 -13.36 -7.22
N SER A 84 -15.71 -12.23 -7.78
CA SER A 84 -15.92 -12.05 -9.21
C SER A 84 -15.72 -10.60 -9.64
N GLN A 85 -15.48 -10.37 -10.93
CA GLN A 85 -15.35 -9.03 -11.50
C GLN A 85 -16.65 -8.20 -11.46
N ASN A 86 -17.77 -8.82 -11.09
CA ASN A 86 -19.07 -8.16 -10.94
C ASN A 86 -19.34 -7.70 -9.50
N ARG A 87 -18.40 -7.91 -8.58
CA ARG A 87 -18.48 -7.47 -7.18
C ARG A 87 -17.43 -6.40 -6.92
N LEU A 88 -17.74 -5.48 -6.02
CA LEU A 88 -16.78 -4.50 -5.53
C LEU A 88 -15.79 -5.16 -4.56
N ILE A 89 -14.55 -4.69 -4.51
CA ILE A 89 -13.51 -5.25 -3.63
C ILE A 89 -13.98 -5.26 -2.19
N ARG A 90 -14.60 -4.17 -1.73
CA ARG A 90 -15.12 -4.00 -0.36
C ARG A 90 -16.21 -4.99 0.04
N ASP A 91 -16.96 -5.52 -0.93
CA ASP A 91 -18.09 -6.42 -0.69
C ASP A 91 -17.70 -7.90 -0.74
N ILE A 92 -16.42 -8.21 -0.94
CA ILE A 92 -15.93 -9.57 -1.03
C ILE A 92 -15.42 -10.01 0.34
N GLU A 93 -16.10 -10.99 0.92
CA GLU A 93 -15.76 -11.56 2.22
C GLU A 93 -14.56 -12.50 2.14
N VAL A 94 -13.79 -12.56 3.22
CA VAL A 94 -12.71 -13.54 3.36
C VAL A 94 -13.29 -14.87 3.86
N ASP A 95 -12.97 -15.96 3.16
CA ASP A 95 -13.44 -17.30 3.54
C ASP A 95 -12.53 -17.89 4.63
N ASN A 96 -13.16 -18.26 5.76
CA ASN A 96 -12.52 -18.96 6.88
C ASN A 96 -11.11 -18.44 7.23
N LEU A 97 -11.00 -17.13 7.42
CA LEU A 97 -9.73 -16.45 7.69
C LEU A 97 -8.96 -17.09 8.86
N ALA A 98 -9.64 -17.46 9.94
CA ALA A 98 -9.00 -18.02 11.13
C ALA A 98 -8.26 -19.35 10.85
N ALA A 99 -8.86 -20.24 10.08
CA ALA A 99 -8.21 -21.51 9.73
C ALA A 99 -7.11 -21.32 8.69
N TRP A 100 -7.31 -20.41 7.74
CA TRP A 100 -6.32 -20.08 6.71
C TRP A 100 -5.10 -19.40 7.33
N SER A 101 -5.31 -18.34 8.14
CA SER A 101 -4.22 -17.60 8.78
C SER A 101 -3.36 -18.45 9.68
N LYS A 102 -3.95 -19.37 10.44
CA LYS A 102 -3.20 -20.33 11.25
C LYS A 102 -2.21 -21.16 10.42
N LYS A 103 -2.62 -21.62 9.23
CA LYS A 103 -1.74 -22.35 8.31
C LYS A 103 -0.67 -21.45 7.69
N PHE A 104 -1.07 -20.25 7.31
CA PHE A 104 -0.17 -19.25 6.71
C PHE A 104 0.91 -18.81 7.71
N LEU A 105 0.55 -18.47 8.94
CA LEU A 105 1.49 -18.11 10.01
C LEU A 105 2.50 -19.24 10.27
N LYS A 106 2.07 -20.50 10.24
CA LYS A 106 2.99 -21.65 10.33
C LYS A 106 3.96 -21.69 9.14
N THR A 107 3.50 -21.36 7.93
CA THR A 107 4.35 -21.27 6.75
C THR A 107 5.37 -20.14 6.89
N ILE A 108 4.95 -18.98 7.39
CA ILE A 108 5.84 -17.84 7.70
C ILE A 108 6.90 -18.25 8.73
N GLU A 109 6.50 -18.87 9.83
CA GLU A 109 7.43 -19.35 10.84
C GLU A 109 8.47 -20.30 10.25
N GLN A 110 8.03 -21.32 9.51
CA GLN A 110 8.93 -22.29 8.89
C GLN A 110 9.91 -21.66 7.88
N SER A 111 9.45 -20.65 7.16
CA SER A 111 10.22 -19.97 6.11
C SER A 111 11.18 -18.93 6.67
N TYR A 112 10.79 -18.19 7.73
CA TYR A 112 11.51 -16.98 8.15
C TYR A 112 12.02 -16.98 9.58
N LYS A 113 11.80 -18.01 10.42
CA LYS A 113 12.22 -18.02 11.83
C LYS A 113 13.72 -17.78 12.08
N LYS A 114 14.56 -17.90 11.07
CA LYS A 114 15.99 -17.62 11.15
C LYS A 114 16.36 -16.24 10.56
N ALA A 115 15.39 -15.48 10.09
CA ALA A 115 15.62 -14.13 9.58
C ALA A 115 15.93 -13.17 10.74
N PRO A 116 16.77 -12.14 10.52
CA PRO A 116 17.26 -11.28 11.61
C PRO A 116 16.16 -10.49 12.32
N PHE A 117 15.08 -10.13 11.62
CA PHE A 117 13.96 -9.35 12.15
C PHE A 117 12.65 -10.15 12.17
N TYR A 118 12.77 -11.49 12.26
CA TYR A 118 11.61 -12.40 12.25
C TYR A 118 10.58 -12.04 13.32
N LYS A 119 11.02 -11.71 14.54
CA LYS A 119 10.11 -11.47 15.66
C LYS A 119 9.21 -10.28 15.37
N GLU A 120 9.78 -9.16 14.99
CA GLU A 120 9.08 -7.91 14.70
C GLU A 120 8.17 -8.07 13.48
N GLY A 121 8.67 -8.66 12.39
CA GLY A 121 7.90 -8.92 11.19
C GLY A 121 6.74 -9.89 11.42
N PHE A 122 6.95 -10.94 12.21
CA PHE A 122 5.92 -11.92 12.53
C PHE A 122 4.80 -11.31 13.39
N GLU A 123 5.15 -10.49 14.39
CA GLU A 123 4.18 -9.80 15.26
C GLU A 123 3.23 -8.91 14.45
N ILE A 124 3.73 -8.18 13.44
CA ILE A 124 2.89 -7.36 12.55
C ILE A 124 1.89 -8.23 11.79
N ILE A 125 2.35 -9.32 11.18
CA ILE A 125 1.51 -10.21 10.39
C ILE A 125 0.46 -10.88 11.26
N GLU A 126 0.85 -11.38 12.42
CA GLU A 126 -0.04 -12.01 13.40
C GLU A 126 -1.12 -11.03 13.88
N GLN A 127 -0.73 -9.79 14.20
CA GLN A 127 -1.64 -8.73 14.60
C GLN A 127 -2.70 -8.48 13.51
N VAL A 128 -2.29 -8.32 12.25
CA VAL A 128 -3.22 -8.09 11.12
C VAL A 128 -4.24 -9.22 11.00
N PHE A 129 -3.81 -10.48 11.09
CA PHE A 129 -4.72 -11.63 11.00
C PHE A 129 -5.56 -11.88 12.27
N SER A 130 -5.27 -11.21 13.38
CA SER A 130 -6.07 -11.26 14.60
C SER A 130 -7.20 -10.23 14.63
N LEU A 131 -7.20 -9.26 13.73
CA LEU A 131 -8.22 -8.21 13.67
C LEU A 131 -9.57 -8.78 13.21
N PRO A 132 -10.68 -8.25 13.72
CA PRO A 132 -12.02 -8.67 13.33
C PRO A 132 -12.40 -7.99 11.99
N VAL A 133 -11.88 -8.53 10.90
CA VAL A 133 -12.17 -8.05 9.53
C VAL A 133 -13.13 -8.99 8.82
N ALA A 134 -14.06 -8.43 8.05
CA ALA A 134 -15.05 -9.18 7.29
C ALA A 134 -14.67 -9.29 5.80
N SER A 135 -14.13 -8.23 5.21
CA SER A 135 -13.82 -8.17 3.78
C SER A 135 -12.33 -8.19 3.48
N ILE A 136 -12.00 -8.52 2.22
CA ILE A 136 -10.61 -8.45 1.73
C ILE A 136 -10.08 -7.02 1.71
N ALA A 137 -10.94 -6.02 1.49
CA ALA A 137 -10.57 -4.61 1.56
C ALA A 137 -10.14 -4.22 2.97
N GLU A 138 -10.92 -4.60 3.99
CA GLU A 138 -10.58 -4.34 5.39
C GLU A 138 -9.28 -5.03 5.80
N LEU A 139 -9.10 -6.30 5.42
CA LEU A 139 -7.87 -7.04 5.73
C LEU A 139 -6.63 -6.41 5.09
N ALA A 140 -6.72 -6.05 3.80
CA ALA A 140 -5.63 -5.40 3.10
C ALA A 140 -5.31 -4.03 3.71
N THR A 141 -6.34 -3.22 4.00
CA THR A 141 -6.18 -1.90 4.64
C THR A 141 -5.54 -2.03 6.04
N ALA A 142 -5.93 -3.01 6.83
CA ALA A 142 -5.30 -3.30 8.12
C ALA A 142 -3.81 -3.62 7.95
N GLY A 143 -3.45 -4.44 6.97
CA GLY A 143 -2.05 -4.74 6.64
C GLY A 143 -1.24 -3.51 6.24
N LEU A 144 -1.84 -2.60 5.44
CA LEU A 144 -1.20 -1.33 5.08
C LEU A 144 -0.98 -0.45 6.32
N LYS A 145 -1.98 -0.28 7.17
CA LYS A 145 -1.92 0.58 8.37
C LYS A 145 -0.90 0.08 9.39
N GLU A 146 -0.90 -1.21 9.72
CA GLU A 146 0.05 -1.78 10.69
C GLU A 146 1.49 -1.71 10.16
N THR A 147 1.70 -1.96 8.86
CA THR A 147 3.02 -1.80 8.25
C THR A 147 3.47 -0.33 8.25
N CYS A 148 2.60 0.62 7.88
CA CYS A 148 2.90 2.05 7.92
C CYS A 148 3.24 2.52 9.34
N LYS A 149 2.51 2.05 10.34
CA LYS A 149 2.76 2.34 11.76
C LYS A 149 4.14 1.86 12.20
N TYR A 150 4.52 0.63 11.86
CA TYR A 150 5.85 0.09 12.15
C TYR A 150 6.96 0.90 11.49
N LEU A 151 6.77 1.32 10.23
CA LEU A 151 7.73 2.11 9.46
C LEU A 151 7.74 3.61 9.83
N GLY A 152 6.84 4.05 10.69
CA GLY A 152 6.72 5.46 11.08
C GLY A 152 6.20 6.37 9.96
N ILE A 153 5.54 5.83 8.93
CA ILE A 153 4.90 6.59 7.84
C ILE A 153 3.71 7.36 8.41
N LYS A 154 3.66 8.68 8.16
CA LYS A 154 2.66 9.59 8.72
C LYS A 154 1.55 9.99 7.74
N THR A 155 1.54 9.44 6.55
CA THR A 155 0.53 9.68 5.52
C THR A 155 -0.88 9.42 6.05
N GLU A 156 -1.79 10.34 5.83
CA GLU A 156 -3.20 10.15 6.16
C GLU A 156 -3.80 9.07 5.25
N ILE A 157 -4.34 7.99 5.81
CA ILE A 157 -4.96 6.90 5.05
C ILE A 157 -6.48 7.02 5.15
N VAL A 158 -7.13 7.29 4.02
CA VAL A 158 -8.59 7.18 3.86
C VAL A 158 -8.92 5.72 3.58
N GLU A 159 -9.61 5.06 4.50
CA GLU A 159 -9.80 3.60 4.50
C GLU A 159 -10.79 3.08 3.45
N SER A 160 -11.60 3.97 2.86
CA SER A 160 -12.54 3.62 1.78
C SER A 160 -12.84 4.82 0.89
N SER A 161 -12.84 4.61 -0.41
CA SER A 161 -13.21 5.63 -1.40
C SER A 161 -14.72 5.93 -1.47
N THR A 162 -15.55 5.20 -0.72
CA THR A 162 -17.00 5.46 -0.64
C THR A 162 -17.37 6.82 -0.09
N ILE A 163 -16.50 7.43 0.74
CA ILE A 163 -16.76 8.75 1.34
C ILE A 163 -16.93 9.86 0.30
N TYR A 164 -16.40 9.67 -0.91
CA TYR A 164 -16.47 10.66 -1.98
C TYR A 164 -17.82 10.69 -2.72
N ASN A 165 -18.66 9.67 -2.55
CA ASN A 165 -20.02 9.59 -3.12
C ASN A 165 -20.06 9.84 -4.64
N ASN A 166 -19.08 9.34 -5.38
CA ASN A 166 -18.87 9.59 -6.81
C ASN A 166 -18.84 8.32 -7.66
N GLN A 167 -19.57 7.27 -7.26
CA GLN A 167 -19.61 5.95 -7.90
C GLN A 167 -20.26 5.98 -9.30
N ASP A 168 -21.00 7.05 -9.62
CA ASP A 168 -21.54 7.34 -10.95
C ASP A 168 -20.47 7.71 -11.96
N LEU A 169 -19.34 8.28 -11.50
CA LEU A 169 -18.17 8.57 -12.31
C LEU A 169 -17.33 7.32 -12.57
N LYS A 170 -16.60 7.30 -13.68
CA LYS A 170 -15.79 6.15 -14.10
C LYS A 170 -14.38 6.55 -14.51
N SER A 171 -13.47 5.57 -14.44
CA SER A 171 -12.10 5.71 -14.92
C SER A 171 -11.38 6.94 -14.32
N GLN A 172 -10.59 7.64 -15.13
CA GLN A 172 -9.81 8.81 -14.70
C GLN A 172 -10.68 10.00 -14.24
N GLY A 173 -11.92 10.15 -14.74
CA GLY A 173 -12.84 11.19 -14.30
C GLY A 173 -13.22 11.05 -12.82
N ARG A 174 -13.36 9.81 -12.31
CA ARG A 174 -13.61 9.56 -10.90
C ARG A 174 -12.39 9.88 -10.03
N ILE A 175 -11.20 9.53 -10.50
CA ILE A 175 -9.95 9.85 -9.81
C ILE A 175 -9.76 11.37 -9.73
N LEU A 176 -10.02 12.06 -10.84
CA LEU A 176 -9.94 13.52 -10.90
C LEU A 176 -10.91 14.18 -9.90
N ASP A 177 -12.14 13.68 -9.80
CA ASP A 177 -13.12 14.17 -8.84
C ASP A 177 -12.65 13.98 -7.39
N ILE A 178 -12.08 12.83 -7.04
CA ILE A 178 -11.47 12.61 -5.71
C ILE A 178 -10.37 13.64 -5.44
N CYS A 179 -9.48 13.87 -6.41
CA CYS A 179 -8.42 14.87 -6.27
C CYS A 179 -8.99 16.27 -6.02
N LEU A 180 -10.06 16.67 -6.73
CA LEU A 180 -10.72 17.96 -6.56
C LEU A 180 -11.39 18.08 -5.20
N GLN A 181 -12.13 17.06 -4.73
CA GLN A 181 -12.73 17.04 -3.40
C GLN A 181 -11.70 17.17 -2.29
N GLU A 182 -10.52 16.56 -2.44
CA GLU A 182 -9.39 16.65 -1.52
C GLU A 182 -8.56 17.94 -1.69
N LYS A 183 -8.90 18.79 -2.65
CA LYS A 183 -8.13 20.00 -3.00
C LYS A 183 -6.65 19.67 -3.27
N ALA A 184 -6.42 18.53 -3.92
CA ALA A 184 -5.09 18.11 -4.30
C ALA A 184 -4.63 18.89 -5.53
N ASN A 185 -3.38 19.30 -5.55
CA ASN A 185 -2.72 19.87 -6.71
C ASN A 185 -1.70 18.92 -7.36
N HIS A 186 -1.51 17.74 -6.76
CA HIS A 186 -0.60 16.72 -7.28
C HIS A 186 -1.17 15.33 -7.02
N TYR A 187 -1.33 14.54 -8.08
CA TYR A 187 -1.72 13.15 -8.03
C TYR A 187 -0.55 12.25 -8.43
N ILE A 188 -0.23 11.26 -7.60
CA ILE A 188 0.80 10.28 -7.89
C ILE A 188 0.15 8.90 -8.05
N ASN A 189 0.40 8.24 -9.18
CA ASN A 189 -0.09 6.90 -9.48
C ASN A 189 1.08 5.94 -9.71
N PRO A 190 0.94 4.62 -9.48
CA PRO A 190 1.97 3.66 -9.90
C PRO A 190 2.23 3.67 -11.39
N ILE A 191 3.46 3.36 -11.80
CA ILE A 191 3.92 3.36 -13.20
C ILE A 191 3.01 2.56 -14.14
N GLY A 192 2.37 1.50 -13.66
CA GLY A 192 1.41 0.71 -14.43
C GLY A 192 0.16 1.47 -14.91
N GLY A 193 -0.11 2.63 -14.34
CA GLY A 193 -1.22 3.50 -14.74
C GLY A 193 -0.94 4.41 -15.95
N MET A 194 0.30 4.53 -16.42
CA MET A 194 0.67 5.47 -17.50
C MET A 194 -0.20 5.34 -18.77
N ALA A 195 -0.61 4.14 -19.11
CA ALA A 195 -1.45 3.90 -20.31
C ALA A 195 -2.93 4.23 -20.09
N ILE A 196 -3.34 4.51 -18.85
CA ILE A 196 -4.74 4.71 -18.45
C ILE A 196 -5.07 6.19 -18.28
N TYR A 197 -4.09 6.99 -17.85
CA TYR A 197 -4.28 8.38 -17.45
C TYR A 197 -3.73 9.37 -18.48
N ASP A 198 -4.52 10.39 -18.80
CA ASP A 198 -4.15 11.51 -19.65
C ASP A 198 -3.66 12.67 -18.77
N LYS A 199 -2.36 13.01 -18.87
CA LYS A 199 -1.76 14.11 -18.10
C LYS A 199 -2.41 15.47 -18.39
N GLN A 200 -2.86 15.69 -19.64
CA GLN A 200 -3.50 16.96 -20.01
C GLN A 200 -4.84 17.15 -19.28
N LEU A 201 -5.64 16.09 -19.14
CA LEU A 201 -6.90 16.15 -18.42
C LEU A 201 -6.71 16.60 -16.95
N PHE A 202 -5.64 16.14 -16.30
CA PHE A 202 -5.33 16.58 -14.93
C PHE A 202 -4.77 18.00 -14.91
N ALA A 203 -3.90 18.36 -15.87
CA ALA A 203 -3.34 19.69 -15.99
C ALA A 203 -4.41 20.77 -16.24
N ASP A 204 -5.44 20.47 -17.02
CA ASP A 204 -6.60 21.36 -17.26
C ASP A 204 -7.39 21.66 -15.96
N SER A 205 -7.21 20.83 -14.94
CA SER A 205 -7.78 21.01 -13.59
C SER A 205 -6.75 21.49 -12.57
N GLU A 206 -5.60 22.01 -13.03
CA GLU A 206 -4.49 22.49 -12.19
C GLU A 206 -3.90 21.41 -11.27
N ILE A 207 -3.96 20.12 -11.68
CA ILE A 207 -3.41 18.98 -10.96
C ILE A 207 -2.22 18.42 -11.73
N LEU A 208 -1.05 18.41 -11.11
CA LEU A 208 0.12 17.72 -11.64
C LEU A 208 -0.09 16.20 -11.53
N LEU A 209 0.11 15.45 -12.60
CA LEU A 209 0.10 13.99 -12.60
C LEU A 209 1.50 13.44 -12.84
N ASN A 210 2.01 12.69 -11.88
CA ASN A 210 3.23 11.89 -12.02
C ASN A 210 2.96 10.41 -11.75
N PHE A 211 3.89 9.58 -12.23
CA PHE A 211 3.87 8.15 -11.95
C PHE A 211 5.10 7.77 -11.15
N ILE A 212 4.87 7.01 -10.05
CA ILE A 212 5.95 6.49 -9.23
C ILE A 212 6.44 5.16 -9.81
N LYS A 213 7.75 5.06 -10.00
CA LYS A 213 8.43 3.86 -10.47
C LYS A 213 9.46 3.43 -9.44
N ALA A 214 9.22 2.30 -8.81
CA ALA A 214 10.16 1.69 -7.87
C ALA A 214 11.48 1.35 -8.57
N LYS A 215 12.60 1.74 -7.98
CA LYS A 215 13.93 1.28 -8.41
C LYS A 215 14.21 -0.12 -7.88
N PRO A 216 15.00 -0.93 -8.58
CA PRO A 216 15.45 -2.21 -8.04
C PRO A 216 16.17 -2.01 -6.71
N ILE A 217 15.82 -2.83 -5.73
CA ILE A 217 16.48 -2.89 -4.43
C ILE A 217 17.06 -4.27 -4.21
N GLN A 218 18.13 -4.33 -3.44
CA GLN A 218 18.70 -5.58 -2.95
C GLN A 218 18.90 -5.49 -1.44
N TYR A 219 18.68 -6.60 -0.76
CA TYR A 219 18.91 -6.78 0.67
C TYR A 219 19.30 -8.23 0.92
N LYS A 220 19.87 -8.52 2.07
CA LYS A 220 20.38 -9.85 2.38
C LYS A 220 19.26 -10.81 2.75
N GLN A 221 18.90 -11.71 1.84
CA GLN A 221 18.06 -12.88 2.11
C GLN A 221 18.89 -14.04 2.67
N PHE A 222 18.32 -15.25 2.78
CA PHE A 222 19.06 -16.44 3.23
C PHE A 222 20.10 -16.93 2.22
N ASN A 223 20.11 -16.40 1.03
CA ASN A 223 20.97 -16.83 -0.06
C ASN A 223 22.45 -16.51 0.22
N LYS A 224 23.34 -17.39 -0.26
CA LYS A 224 24.79 -17.26 -0.04
C LYS A 224 25.46 -16.27 -1.00
N ASP A 225 24.84 -16.01 -2.15
CA ASP A 225 25.34 -15.13 -3.20
C ASP A 225 24.24 -14.18 -3.70
N GLU A 226 24.66 -13.05 -4.27
CA GLU A 226 23.76 -12.03 -4.80
C GLU A 226 22.95 -12.52 -6.01
N ALA A 227 23.48 -13.47 -6.78
CA ALA A 227 22.83 -14.02 -7.98
C ALA A 227 21.58 -14.84 -7.64
N SER A 228 21.45 -15.28 -6.39
CA SER A 228 20.29 -16.03 -5.90
C SER A 228 19.23 -15.17 -5.22
N PHE A 229 19.36 -13.82 -5.23
CA PHE A 229 18.37 -12.90 -4.70
C PHE A 229 17.03 -13.03 -5.43
N VAL A 230 15.93 -13.14 -4.69
CA VAL A 230 14.57 -13.20 -5.22
C VAL A 230 13.89 -11.84 -5.07
N PRO A 231 13.75 -11.07 -6.15
CA PRO A 231 13.18 -9.72 -6.11
C PRO A 231 11.65 -9.72 -6.09
N TRP A 232 11.07 -8.54 -5.85
CA TRP A 232 9.63 -8.23 -6.00
C TRP A 232 8.69 -9.07 -5.14
N LEU A 233 9.18 -9.52 -3.98
CA LEU A 233 8.35 -10.21 -3.00
C LEU A 233 7.44 -9.22 -2.24
N SER A 234 6.47 -9.76 -1.53
CA SER A 234 5.65 -9.06 -0.55
C SER A 234 6.53 -8.28 0.44
N ILE A 235 6.02 -7.19 0.98
CA ILE A 235 6.67 -6.45 2.09
C ILE A 235 7.00 -7.36 3.27
N ILE A 236 6.30 -8.49 3.42
CA ILE A 236 6.60 -9.52 4.42
C ILE A 236 8.07 -9.91 4.38
N ASP A 237 8.63 -10.13 3.18
CA ASP A 237 10.03 -10.54 3.05
C ASP A 237 10.98 -9.47 3.60
N LEU A 238 10.74 -8.20 3.26
CA LEU A 238 11.56 -7.10 3.76
C LEU A 238 11.41 -6.90 5.29
N LEU A 239 10.19 -7.06 5.84
CA LEU A 239 9.96 -7.01 7.28
C LEU A 239 10.75 -8.08 8.06
N MET A 240 11.09 -9.20 7.40
CA MET A 240 11.87 -10.27 8.01
C MET A 240 13.39 -10.04 7.91
N PHE A 241 13.85 -9.38 6.84
CA PHE A 241 15.29 -9.28 6.55
C PHE A 241 15.90 -7.91 6.76
N CYS A 242 15.11 -6.85 6.85
CA CYS A 242 15.58 -5.47 7.00
C CYS A 242 15.13 -4.86 8.32
N SER A 243 15.97 -4.04 8.94
CA SER A 243 15.55 -3.18 10.04
C SER A 243 14.55 -2.12 9.55
N ALA A 244 13.84 -1.46 10.47
CA ALA A 244 12.94 -0.37 10.11
C ALA A 244 13.68 0.79 9.43
N GLU A 245 14.93 1.06 9.81
CA GLU A 245 15.81 2.07 9.22
C GLU A 245 16.16 1.69 7.77
N GLU A 246 16.66 0.47 7.54
CA GLU A 246 16.97 -0.03 6.19
C GLU A 246 15.76 -0.04 5.27
N LEU A 247 14.58 -0.43 5.82
CA LEU A 247 13.33 -0.37 5.08
C LEU A 247 12.99 1.06 4.68
N ASN A 248 13.14 2.03 5.59
CA ASN A 248 12.89 3.45 5.28
C ASN A 248 13.84 3.99 4.21
N GLU A 249 15.12 3.57 4.17
CA GLU A 249 16.04 3.90 3.08
C GLU A 249 15.58 3.31 1.73
N HIS A 250 15.02 2.10 1.74
CA HIS A 250 14.47 1.48 0.54
C HIS A 250 13.19 2.14 0.06
N LEU A 251 12.39 2.72 0.97
CA LEU A 251 11.18 3.46 0.62
C LEU A 251 11.47 4.72 -0.20
N ASP A 252 12.68 5.28 -0.11
CA ASP A 252 13.08 6.48 -0.86
C ASP A 252 13.70 6.15 -2.25
N LYS A 253 13.83 4.83 -2.59
CA LYS A 253 14.41 4.37 -3.85
C LYS A 253 13.36 4.25 -4.96
N PHE A 254 12.85 5.38 -5.43
CA PHE A 254 11.95 5.47 -6.58
C PHE A 254 12.30 6.66 -7.46
N GLU A 255 11.63 6.79 -8.58
CA GLU A 255 11.62 7.97 -9.44
C GLU A 255 10.20 8.37 -9.81
N LEU A 256 9.97 9.66 -10.02
CA LEU A 256 8.73 10.19 -10.59
C LEU A 256 8.94 10.47 -12.07
N VAL A 257 7.97 10.05 -12.90
CA VAL A 257 7.98 10.24 -14.36
C VAL A 257 6.67 10.84 -14.83
#